data_80aee176998c2e5016b818a361b842af
#
_entry.id   80aee176998c2e5016b818a361b842af
#
_cell.length_a   1.000
_cell.length_b   1.000
_cell.length_c   1.000
_cell.angle_alpha   90.00
_cell.angle_beta   90.00
_cell.angle_gamma   90.00
#
_symmetry.space_group_name_H-M   'P 1'
#
loop_
_entity.id
_entity.type
_entity.pdbx_description
1 polymer ?
#
loop_
_entity_poly.entity_id
_entity_poly.type
_entity_poly.pdbx_seq_one_letter_code
_entity_poly.pdbx_strand_id
1 'polypeptide(L)'
;MQNTSPASGSASPDAPLYAREFPGFELDFKLPEGFEDSSWHNNETPSFDKVQPDGTILKLWVNYADRSKSTLSEDEPYFRFSLARYTADQDWLGQLAFASTPQEALEMVAMYDGV
;
A
#
# COMPACT_ATOMS: atom_id res chain seq x y z
N MET A 1 -25.41 -6.23 15.28
CA MET A 1 -24.92 -6.76 14.91
C MET A 1 -24.32 -7.31 14.45
N GLN A 2 -24.27 -7.38 14.26
CA GLN A 2 -23.62 -7.85 13.70
C GLN A 2 -23.09 -8.55 13.34
N ASN A 3 -22.91 -8.86 13.01
CA ASN A 3 -22.52 -9.63 12.51
C ASN A 3 -21.84 -10.21 12.30
N THR A 4 -21.53 -10.48 12.18
CA THR A 4 -20.78 -10.89 11.97
C THR A 4 -20.34 -11.74 11.56
N SER A 5 -20.16 -12.25 11.11
CA SER A 5 -19.64 -13.21 10.76
C SER A 5 -19.02 -13.50 9.85
N PRO A 6 -18.34 -13.91 9.74
CA PRO A 6 -17.59 -14.26 8.91
C PRO A 6 -17.50 -15.09 8.23
N ALA A 7 -17.57 -15.00 7.74
CA ALA A 7 -17.45 -15.64 6.84
C ALA A 7 -16.34 -16.27 6.45
N SER A 8 -16.34 -17.18 6.11
CA SER A 8 -15.64 -18.09 5.54
C SER A 8 -14.56 -17.58 4.72
N GLY A 9 -13.48 -17.28 5.25
CA GLY A 9 -12.32 -16.89 4.52
C GLY A 9 -12.38 -15.50 3.91
N SER A 10 -13.54 -14.87 3.94
CA SER A 10 -13.65 -13.50 3.49
C SER A 10 -13.37 -12.56 4.63
N ALA A 11 -12.86 -11.40 4.33
CA ALA A 11 -12.70 -10.36 5.31
C ALA A 11 -14.08 -9.90 5.78
N SER A 12 -14.20 -9.55 7.05
CA SER A 12 -15.45 -9.01 7.55
C SER A 12 -15.71 -7.62 6.96
N PRO A 13 -16.95 -7.14 6.98
CA PRO A 13 -17.23 -5.78 6.50
C PRO A 13 -16.44 -4.69 7.24
N ASP A 14 -16.00 -4.98 8.46
CA ASP A 14 -15.23 -4.04 9.26
C ASP A 14 -13.73 -4.12 8.99
N ALA A 15 -13.29 -5.05 8.15
CA ALA A 15 -11.88 -5.19 7.84
C ALA A 15 -11.38 -4.01 7.04
N PRO A 16 -10.09 -3.66 7.16
CA PRO A 16 -9.50 -2.61 6.35
C PRO A 16 -9.63 -2.92 4.87
N LEU A 17 -9.66 -1.88 4.05
CA LEU A 17 -9.84 -2.04 2.61
C LEU A 17 -8.78 -2.98 2.01
N TYR A 18 -7.51 -2.84 2.42
CA TYR A 18 -6.46 -3.70 1.88
C TYR A 18 -6.74 -5.19 2.14
N ALA A 19 -7.33 -5.50 3.30
CA ALA A 19 -7.62 -6.90 3.64
C ALA A 19 -8.78 -7.45 2.80
N ARG A 20 -9.72 -6.60 2.43
CA ARG A 20 -10.85 -7.00 1.59
C ARG A 20 -10.45 -7.13 0.13
N GLU A 21 -9.62 -6.20 -0.36
CA GLU A 21 -9.20 -6.18 -1.77
C GLU A 21 -8.08 -7.18 -2.05
N PHE A 22 -7.29 -7.53 -1.04
CA PHE A 22 -6.18 -8.47 -1.16
C PHE A 22 -6.25 -9.49 -0.03
N PRO A 23 -7.17 -10.47 -0.12
CA PRO A 23 -7.31 -11.49 0.93
C PRO A 23 -5.98 -12.21 1.17
N GLY A 24 -5.63 -12.39 2.43
CA GLY A 24 -4.37 -13.02 2.80
C GLY A 24 -3.20 -12.07 2.93
N PHE A 25 -3.36 -10.82 2.54
CA PHE A 25 -2.32 -9.82 2.76
C PHE A 25 -2.33 -9.38 4.22
N GLU A 26 -1.15 -9.27 4.81
CA GLU A 26 -0.99 -8.78 6.17
C GLU A 26 -0.11 -7.55 6.16
N LEU A 27 -0.58 -6.50 6.82
CA LEU A 27 0.20 -5.27 6.96
C LEU A 27 1.06 -5.44 8.21
N ASP A 28 2.36 -5.62 8.01
CA ASP A 28 3.28 -5.98 9.08
C ASP A 28 4.03 -4.78 9.67
N PHE A 29 3.53 -3.58 9.43
CA PHE A 29 4.12 -2.37 10.01
C PHE A 29 3.03 -1.32 10.18
N LYS A 30 3.33 -0.31 10.99
CA LYS A 30 2.39 0.78 11.22
C LYS A 30 2.54 1.83 10.13
N LEU A 31 1.43 2.15 9.45
CA LEU A 31 1.44 3.19 8.43
C LEU A 31 1.82 4.54 9.04
N PRO A 32 2.60 5.34 8.32
CA PRO A 32 2.82 6.72 8.75
C PRO A 32 1.51 7.48 8.85
N GLU A 33 1.48 8.45 9.74
CA GLU A 33 0.28 9.25 9.96
C GLU A 33 -0.17 9.96 8.69
N GLY A 34 -1.46 10.00 8.47
CA GLY A 34 -2.06 10.70 7.36
C GLY A 34 -2.27 9.88 6.10
N PHE A 35 -1.74 8.67 6.05
CA PHE A 35 -1.97 7.79 4.90
C PHE A 35 -3.33 7.10 5.01
N GLU A 36 -4.05 7.09 3.90
CA GLU A 36 -5.35 6.44 3.80
C GLU A 36 -5.26 5.25 2.86
N ASP A 37 -5.97 4.18 3.19
CA ASP A 37 -5.99 2.96 2.41
C ASP A 37 -6.70 3.21 1.08
N SER A 38 -5.98 3.07 -0.03
CA SER A 38 -6.52 3.26 -1.39
C SER A 38 -6.45 1.94 -2.17
N SER A 39 -6.38 0.83 -1.48
CA SER A 39 -6.21 -0.48 -2.11
C SER A 39 -7.35 -0.81 -3.08
N TRP A 40 -6.99 -1.43 -4.20
CA TRP A 40 -7.94 -1.79 -5.26
C TRP A 40 -7.53 -3.15 -5.83
N HIS A 41 -8.48 -4.08 -5.88
CA HIS A 41 -8.18 -5.47 -6.23
C HIS A 41 -7.65 -5.67 -7.66
N ASN A 42 -7.84 -4.69 -8.54
CA ASN A 42 -7.29 -4.78 -9.90
C ASN A 42 -5.83 -4.35 -9.98
N ASN A 43 -5.29 -3.82 -8.89
CA ASN A 43 -3.86 -3.53 -8.79
C ASN A 43 -3.13 -4.77 -8.30
N GLU A 44 -1.81 -4.76 -8.41
CA GLU A 44 -1.02 -5.91 -8.01
C GLU A 44 -0.83 -6.02 -6.50
N THR A 45 -0.86 -4.88 -5.80
CA THR A 45 -0.62 -4.82 -4.36
C THR A 45 -1.49 -3.75 -3.72
N PRO A 46 -1.66 -3.82 -2.39
CA PRO A 46 -2.28 -2.72 -1.65
C PRO A 46 -1.54 -1.41 -1.83
N SER A 47 -2.25 -0.31 -1.67
CA SER A 47 -1.66 1.02 -1.74
C SER A 47 -2.29 1.93 -0.69
N PHE A 48 -1.54 2.97 -0.32
CA PHE A 48 -1.95 3.93 0.69
C PHE A 48 -1.56 5.33 0.23
N ASP A 49 -2.48 6.27 0.30
CA ASP A 49 -2.33 7.61 -0.23
C ASP A 49 -2.27 8.65 0.85
N LYS A 50 -1.43 9.66 0.65
CA LYS A 50 -1.45 10.86 1.49
C LYS A 50 -1.39 12.09 0.60
N VAL A 51 -2.38 12.97 0.75
CA VAL A 51 -2.43 14.23 0.00
C VAL A 51 -1.36 15.17 0.54
N GLN A 52 -0.59 15.75 -0.34
CA GLN A 52 0.50 16.65 0.01
C GLN A 52 0.03 18.12 -0.01
N PRO A 53 0.81 19.03 0.63
CA PRO A 53 0.42 20.44 0.66
C PRO A 53 0.21 21.07 -0.71
N ASP A 54 0.89 20.57 -1.75
CA ASP A 54 0.74 21.10 -3.10
C ASP A 54 -0.42 20.45 -3.88
N GLY A 55 -1.19 19.57 -3.23
CA GLY A 55 -2.32 18.89 -3.86
C GLY A 55 -1.97 17.58 -4.55
N THR A 56 -0.69 17.25 -4.66
CA THR A 56 -0.30 15.94 -5.21
C THR A 56 -0.50 14.85 -4.17
N ILE A 57 -0.39 13.60 -4.62
CA ILE A 57 -0.59 12.44 -3.75
C ILE A 57 0.71 11.65 -3.68
N LEU A 58 1.15 11.36 -2.45
CA LEU A 58 2.17 10.34 -2.22
C LEU A 58 1.47 9.02 -2.10
N LYS A 59 1.80 8.07 -2.95
CA LYS A 59 1.23 6.73 -2.91
C LYS A 59 2.30 5.73 -2.54
N LEU A 60 2.05 5.01 -1.43
CA LEU A 60 2.92 3.95 -0.96
C LEU A 60 2.32 2.62 -1.37
N TRP A 61 3.03 1.87 -2.20
CA TRP A 61 2.65 0.52 -2.60
C TRP A 61 3.36 -0.47 -1.68
N VAL A 62 2.61 -1.43 -1.16
CA VAL A 62 3.14 -2.41 -0.21
C VAL A 62 2.94 -3.81 -0.76
N ASN A 63 4.02 -4.48 -1.12
CA ASN A 63 3.96 -5.83 -1.63
C ASN A 63 3.91 -6.84 -0.48
N TYR A 64 3.60 -8.08 -0.80
CA TYR A 64 3.54 -9.14 0.21
C TYR A 64 4.92 -9.38 0.81
N ALA A 65 4.94 -9.64 2.12
CA ALA A 65 6.19 -10.02 2.79
C ALA A 65 6.71 -11.35 2.24
N ASP A 66 5.80 -12.24 1.90
CA ASP A 66 6.15 -13.52 1.27
C ASP A 66 6.16 -13.32 -0.24
N ARG A 67 7.35 -13.35 -0.83
CA ARG A 67 7.53 -13.14 -2.26
C ARG A 67 6.71 -14.11 -3.11
N SER A 68 6.48 -15.33 -2.62
CA SER A 68 5.72 -16.32 -3.37
C SER A 68 4.28 -15.89 -3.62
N LYS A 69 3.75 -14.95 -2.84
CA LYS A 69 2.41 -14.42 -3.00
C LYS A 69 2.35 -13.23 -3.93
N SER A 70 3.51 -12.72 -4.36
CA SER A 70 3.57 -11.57 -5.26
C SER A 70 3.34 -12.03 -6.69
N THR A 71 2.74 -11.14 -7.50
CA THR A 71 2.53 -11.41 -8.91
C THR A 71 3.76 -11.10 -9.76
N LEU A 72 4.81 -10.53 -9.15
CA LEU A 72 6.04 -10.24 -9.87
C LEU A 72 6.77 -11.53 -10.25
N SER A 73 7.40 -11.54 -11.42
CA SER A 73 8.18 -12.70 -11.84
C SER A 73 9.46 -12.78 -11.01
N GLU A 74 10.04 -13.99 -10.96
CA GLU A 74 11.28 -14.19 -10.20
C GLU A 74 12.45 -13.43 -10.78
N ASP A 75 12.38 -13.07 -12.07
CA ASP A 75 13.46 -12.35 -12.75
C ASP A 75 13.41 -10.84 -12.50
N GLU A 76 12.32 -10.35 -11.92
CA GLU A 76 12.16 -8.94 -11.64
C GLU A 76 12.68 -8.59 -10.26
N PRO A 77 13.28 -7.39 -10.08
CA PRO A 77 13.67 -6.95 -8.75
C PRO A 77 12.47 -6.94 -7.82
N TYR A 78 12.64 -7.48 -6.63
CA TYR A 78 11.56 -7.53 -5.65
C TYR A 78 11.77 -6.46 -4.60
N PHE A 79 10.95 -5.43 -4.66
CA PHE A 79 10.91 -4.40 -3.63
C PHE A 79 9.57 -4.51 -2.91
N ARG A 80 9.61 -4.64 -1.60
CA ARG A 80 8.39 -4.73 -0.80
C ARG A 80 7.60 -3.43 -0.82
N PHE A 81 8.31 -2.32 -0.94
CA PHE A 81 7.68 -1.01 -0.85
C PHE A 81 8.14 -0.15 -2.01
N SER A 82 7.21 0.60 -2.59
CA SER A 82 7.58 1.62 -3.56
C SER A 82 6.76 2.88 -3.28
N LEU A 83 7.39 4.02 -3.48
CA LEU A 83 6.75 5.31 -3.24
C LEU A 83 6.73 6.07 -4.56
N ALA A 84 5.57 6.55 -4.94
CA ALA A 84 5.40 7.29 -6.18
C ALA A 84 4.54 8.53 -5.93
N ARG A 85 4.61 9.48 -6.84
CA ARG A 85 3.81 10.69 -6.76
C ARG A 85 2.79 10.69 -7.88
N TYR A 86 1.56 11.09 -7.53
CA TYR A 86 0.44 11.15 -8.46
C TYR A 86 -0.22 12.52 -8.38
N THR A 87 -0.94 12.91 -9.44
CA THR A 87 -1.78 14.11 -9.38
C THR A 87 -3.00 13.82 -8.52
N ALA A 88 -3.74 14.88 -8.18
CA ALA A 88 -5.00 14.71 -7.44
C ALA A 88 -5.99 13.83 -8.19
N ASP A 89 -5.86 13.74 -9.52
CA ASP A 89 -6.71 12.89 -10.36
C ASP A 89 -6.14 11.48 -10.55
N GLN A 90 -5.12 11.11 -9.79
CA GLN A 90 -4.50 9.78 -9.81
C GLN A 90 -3.67 9.49 -11.06
N ASP A 91 -3.19 10.53 -11.72
CA ASP A 91 -2.25 10.35 -12.84
C ASP A 91 -0.82 10.25 -12.29
N TRP A 92 -0.08 9.26 -12.76
CA TRP A 92 1.29 9.02 -12.31
C TRP A 92 2.22 10.15 -12.71
N LEU A 93 2.94 10.70 -11.75
CA LEU A 93 3.93 11.77 -12.00
C LEU A 93 5.35 11.26 -11.97
N GLY A 94 5.62 10.23 -11.20
CA GLY A 94 6.96 9.66 -11.16
C GLY A 94 7.19 8.76 -9.97
N GLN A 95 8.12 7.83 -10.14
CA GLN A 95 8.59 6.96 -9.09
C GLN A 95 9.60 7.72 -8.23
N LEU A 96 9.45 7.67 -6.92
CA LEU A 96 10.34 8.41 -6.01
C LEU A 96 11.39 7.52 -5.37
N ALA A 97 11.00 6.35 -4.85
CA ALA A 97 11.92 5.51 -4.12
C ALA A 97 11.39 4.10 -3.95
N PHE A 98 12.28 3.18 -3.62
CA PHE A 98 11.96 1.79 -3.30
C PHE A 98 12.57 1.45 -1.95
N ALA A 99 11.96 0.49 -1.26
CA ALA A 99 12.47 0.01 0.02
C ALA A 99 12.21 -1.49 0.14
N SER A 100 13.06 -2.17 0.90
CA SER A 100 12.95 -3.61 1.10
C SER A 100 12.47 -3.99 2.50
N THR A 101 12.55 -3.08 3.45
CA THR A 101 12.15 -3.34 4.84
C THR A 101 11.18 -2.26 5.32
N PRO A 102 10.36 -2.56 6.33
CA PRO A 102 9.48 -1.54 6.91
C PRO A 102 10.22 -0.30 7.41
N GLN A 103 11.40 -0.49 7.99
CA GLN A 103 12.18 0.65 8.48
C GLN A 103 12.61 1.55 7.33
N GLU A 104 13.10 0.96 6.25
CA GLU A 104 13.48 1.72 5.07
C GLU A 104 12.27 2.43 4.45
N ALA A 105 11.10 1.78 4.46
CA ALA A 105 9.89 2.38 3.94
C ALA A 105 9.51 3.64 4.72
N LEU A 106 9.59 3.57 6.05
CA LEU A 106 9.29 4.74 6.89
C LEU A 106 10.27 5.87 6.63
N GLU A 107 11.55 5.54 6.42
CA GLU A 107 12.58 6.53 6.14
C GLU A 107 12.36 7.21 4.79
N MET A 108 12.01 6.44 3.75
CA MET A 108 11.77 7.05 2.44
C MET A 108 10.51 7.92 2.45
N VAL A 109 9.47 7.51 3.17
CA VAL A 109 8.26 8.33 3.30
C VAL A 109 8.61 9.65 3.99
N ALA A 110 9.37 9.59 5.08
CA ALA A 110 9.75 10.79 5.82
C ALA A 110 10.54 11.77 4.95
N MET A 111 11.30 11.24 4.00
CA MET A 111 12.11 12.08 3.11
C MET A 111 11.25 12.89 2.13
N TYR A 112 10.14 12.36 1.70
CA TYR A 112 9.30 12.99 0.66
C TYR A 112 8.01 13.61 1.20
N ASP A 113 7.58 13.20 2.39
CA ASP A 113 6.33 13.68 2.96
C ASP A 113 6.44 15.14 3.37
N GLY A 114 5.53 15.96 2.88
CA GLY A 114 5.50 17.38 3.22
C GLY A 114 6.47 18.25 2.45
N VAL A 115 7.14 17.69 1.46
CA VAL A 115 8.14 18.43 0.67
C VAL A 115 7.55 18.90 -0.64
#